data_7303fb509f8531e1823217221e23fd6f
#
_entry.id   7303fb509f8531e1823217221e23fd6f
#
_cell.length_a   1.000
_cell.length_b   1.000
_cell.length_c   1.000
_cell.angle_alpha   90.00
_cell.angle_beta   90.00
_cell.angle_gamma   90.00
#
_symmetry.space_group_name_H-M   'P 1'
#
loop_
_entity.id
_entity.type
_entity.pdbx_description
1 polymer ?
#
loop_
_entity_poly.entity_id
_entity_poly.type
_entity_poly.pdbx_seq_one_letter_code
_entity_poly.pdbx_strand_id
1 'polypeptide(L)'
;RAPAPSPTPPDQVPTAPSGPPADPYATQSPPPSPAGDDVPYYLLRAGDCFDTSEDEPGRATRRPCSAPHDAEVVEVTELEGARSTDAAIAKAASALCEGLLERKAARQPAGTVRGTLVQYPDSAGFEAGIDAVACSLAADIGDGGRTLTRPLE
;
A
#
# COMPACT_ATOMS: atom_id res chain seq x y z
N ARG A 1 23.75 -18.38 65.29
CA ARG A 1 23.70 -18.38 64.98
C ARG A 1 23.19 -18.01 64.26
N ALA A 2 22.99 -17.74 63.93
CA ALA A 2 22.51 -17.49 63.17
C ALA A 2 22.06 -17.08 62.37
N PRO A 3 22.00 -17.12 62.12
CA PRO A 3 21.60 -16.87 61.20
C PRO A 3 21.03 -16.40 60.44
N ALA A 4 20.83 -16.24 60.07
CA ALA A 4 20.32 -15.90 59.23
C ALA A 4 19.83 -15.51 58.39
N PRO A 5 19.76 -15.46 58.16
CA PRO A 5 19.27 -15.22 57.24
C PRO A 5 18.77 -14.77 56.45
N SER A 6 18.56 -14.54 56.06
CA SER A 6 18.06 -14.23 55.23
C SER A 6 17.56 -13.87 54.36
N PRO A 7 17.45 -13.84 54.09
CA PRO A 7 17.00 -13.60 53.15
C PRO A 7 16.45 -13.17 52.37
N THR A 8 16.27 -12.92 51.96
CA THR A 8 15.76 -12.60 51.08
C THR A 8 15.19 -12.29 50.30
N PRO A 9 15.02 -12.20 50.01
CA PRO A 9 14.47 -11.96 49.14
C PRO A 9 14.03 -11.57 48.34
N PRO A 10 13.91 -11.43 48.03
CA PRO A 10 13.44 -11.10 47.20
C PRO A 10 13.10 -10.74 46.31
N ASP A 11 13.05 -10.65 46.13
CA ASP A 11 12.75 -10.36 45.29
C ASP A 11 12.13 -10.13 44.47
N GLN A 12 12.07 -10.09 44.34
CA GLN A 12 11.56 -9.96 43.57
C GLN A 12 11.14 -9.54 42.72
N VAL A 13 11.18 -9.41 42.77
CA VAL A 13 10.83 -9.08 41.99
C VAL A 13 10.49 -8.79 41.14
N PRO A 14 10.51 -8.79 40.90
CA PRO A 14 10.27 -8.55 40.02
C PRO A 14 9.75 -8.36 39.24
N THR A 15 9.59 -8.37 39.18
CA THR A 15 9.13 -8.25 38.42
C THR A 15 8.69 -7.90 37.64
N ALA A 16 8.64 -7.85 37.55
CA ALA A 16 8.20 -7.58 36.73
C ALA A 16 7.88 -7.26 36.00
N PRO A 17 7.87 -7.15 35.80
CA PRO A 17 7.49 -6.86 35.04
C PRO A 17 7.24 -6.62 34.24
N SER A 18 7.28 -6.65 34.32
CA SER A 18 7.06 -6.46 33.58
C SER A 18 6.77 -6.24 32.78
N GLY A 19 6.81 -6.14 32.59
CA GLY A 19 6.55 -6.00 31.66
C GLY A 19 6.03 -5.75 31.00
N PRO A 20 5.76 -5.78 30.71
CA PRO A 20 5.22 -5.76 29.94
C PRO A 20 4.87 -5.10 29.39
N PRO A 21 4.84 -4.88 29.44
CA PRO A 21 4.39 -4.33 28.99
C PRO A 21 4.36 -3.67 28.32
N ALA A 22 4.48 -3.77 28.40
CA ALA A 22 4.53 -3.03 28.08
C ALA A 22 4.44 -2.55 27.01
N ASP A 23 4.15 -3.00 26.39
CA ASP A 23 4.11 -2.61 25.35
C ASP A 23 2.91 -2.30 24.90
N PRO A 24 2.54 -1.39 25.18
CA PRO A 24 1.38 -0.91 24.77
C PRO A 24 1.33 -0.79 23.36
N TYR A 25 2.38 -0.51 22.76
CA TYR A 25 2.36 -0.39 21.44
C TYR A 25 1.99 -1.54 20.81
N ALA A 26 2.40 -2.54 21.24
CA ALA A 26 2.15 -3.72 20.60
C ALA A 26 0.75 -3.90 20.63
N THR A 27 0.11 -3.57 21.64
CA THR A 27 -1.19 -3.85 21.65
C THR A 27 -1.89 -2.96 20.86
N GLN A 28 -1.44 -1.92 20.58
CA GLN A 28 -2.12 -1.10 19.86
C GLN A 28 -2.25 -1.37 18.59
N SER A 29 -1.63 -2.17 18.15
CA SER A 29 -1.69 -2.43 16.85
C SER A 29 -2.95 -2.32 16.43
N PRO A 30 -3.33 -1.54 15.96
CA PRO A 30 -4.48 -1.38 15.62
C PRO A 30 -4.88 -1.83 14.56
N PRO A 31 -5.69 -1.85 14.46
CA PRO A 31 -6.31 -2.26 13.54
C PRO A 31 -6.35 -1.37 12.59
N PRO A 32 -6.49 -1.64 11.70
CA PRO A 32 -6.50 -0.94 10.66
C PRO A 32 -7.67 -0.23 10.62
N SER A 33 -7.73 0.79 10.92
CA SER A 33 -8.84 1.51 10.70
C SER A 33 -8.84 1.84 9.27
N PRO A 34 -9.90 2.08 8.68
CA PRO A 34 -10.01 2.45 7.32
C PRO A 34 -9.23 3.70 7.10
N ALA A 35 -9.24 4.58 8.04
CA ALA A 35 -8.52 5.80 7.85
C ALA A 35 -7.04 5.51 7.76
N GLY A 36 -6.58 4.52 8.46
CA GLY A 36 -5.18 4.17 8.41
C GLY A 36 -4.79 3.53 7.09
N ASP A 37 -5.77 3.03 6.35
CA ASP A 37 -5.49 2.39 5.10
C ASP A 37 -5.60 3.34 3.92
N ASP A 38 -6.12 4.54 4.13
CA ASP A 38 -6.29 5.50 3.07
C ASP A 38 -4.98 6.27 2.94
N VAL A 39 -4.28 6.06 1.86
CA VAL A 39 -2.96 6.63 1.66
C VAL A 39 -2.84 7.29 0.30
N PRO A 40 -1.89 8.21 0.14
CA PRO A 40 -1.60 8.72 -1.18
C PRO A 40 -1.06 7.58 -2.04
N TYR A 41 -1.32 7.60 -3.33
CA TYR A 41 -0.90 6.51 -4.21
C TYR A 41 0.61 6.26 -4.16
N TYR A 42 1.40 7.30 -3.91
CA TYR A 42 2.84 7.15 -3.95
C TYR A 42 3.41 6.40 -2.74
N LEU A 43 2.56 6.04 -1.79
CA LEU A 43 2.97 5.18 -0.70
C LEU A 43 2.61 3.72 -0.95
N LEU A 44 1.96 3.42 -2.06
CA LEU A 44 1.67 2.05 -2.42
C LEU A 44 2.94 1.33 -2.85
N ARG A 45 2.94 0.04 -2.74
CA ARG A 45 4.09 -0.79 -3.14
C ARG A 45 3.60 -1.90 -4.05
N ALA A 46 4.52 -2.48 -4.79
CA ALA A 46 4.18 -3.62 -5.64
C ALA A 46 3.53 -4.71 -4.80
N GLY A 47 2.44 -5.23 -5.27
CA GLY A 47 1.68 -6.25 -4.54
C GLY A 47 0.57 -5.72 -3.67
N ASP A 48 0.49 -4.40 -3.46
CA ASP A 48 -0.59 -3.85 -2.66
C ASP A 48 -1.90 -3.90 -3.43
N CYS A 49 -2.96 -4.30 -2.75
CA CYS A 49 -4.30 -4.32 -3.31
C CYS A 49 -5.07 -3.15 -2.71
N PHE A 50 -5.84 -2.48 -3.50
CA PHE A 50 -6.47 -1.24 -3.04
C PHE A 50 -7.74 -0.89 -3.80
N ASP A 51 -8.52 -0.03 -3.20
CA ASP A 51 -9.68 0.56 -3.84
C ASP A 51 -9.33 1.98 -4.24
N THR A 52 -9.88 2.42 -5.34
CA THR A 52 -9.68 3.79 -5.82
C THR A 52 -10.76 4.70 -5.24
N SER A 53 -10.51 5.99 -5.31
CA SER A 53 -11.50 6.97 -4.88
C SER A 53 -11.79 7.88 -6.07
N GLU A 54 -13.03 8.01 -6.42
CA GLU A 54 -13.41 8.88 -7.52
C GLU A 54 -13.27 10.35 -7.12
N ASP A 55 -13.46 10.63 -5.86
CA ASP A 55 -13.37 12.01 -5.39
C ASP A 55 -11.94 12.46 -5.21
N GLU A 56 -11.05 11.53 -4.97
CA GLU A 56 -9.66 11.88 -4.72
C GLU A 56 -8.75 10.94 -5.51
N PRO A 57 -8.58 11.18 -6.80
CA PRO A 57 -7.84 10.25 -7.66
C PRO A 57 -6.42 9.92 -7.22
N GLY A 58 -5.81 10.77 -6.44
CA GLY A 58 -4.46 10.49 -5.96
C GLY A 58 -4.41 9.67 -4.68
N ARG A 59 -5.56 9.23 -4.19
CA ARG A 59 -5.64 8.48 -2.95
C ARG A 59 -6.01 7.04 -3.24
N ALA A 60 -5.65 6.17 -2.34
CA ALA A 60 -5.97 4.75 -2.46
C ALA A 60 -6.26 4.21 -1.08
N THR A 61 -7.18 3.27 -0.99
CA THR A 61 -7.47 2.61 0.28
C THR A 61 -6.97 1.19 0.17
N ARG A 62 -5.97 0.84 0.97
CA ARG A 62 -5.40 -0.51 0.93
C ARG A 62 -6.42 -1.52 1.39
N ARG A 63 -6.42 -2.67 0.74
CA ARG A 63 -7.30 -3.77 1.10
C ARG A 63 -6.50 -5.05 1.12
N PRO A 64 -6.91 -6.03 1.92
CA PRO A 64 -6.28 -7.35 1.81
C PRO A 64 -6.56 -7.90 0.42
N CYS A 65 -5.56 -8.51 -0.19
CA CYS A 65 -5.74 -9.04 -1.54
C CYS A 65 -6.75 -10.19 -1.62
N SER A 66 -7.07 -10.81 -0.48
CA SER A 66 -8.07 -11.85 -0.43
C SER A 66 -9.49 -11.29 -0.28
N ALA A 67 -9.62 -9.98 -0.10
CA ALA A 67 -10.93 -9.33 0.00
C ALA A 67 -11.19 -8.59 -1.31
N PRO A 68 -12.43 -8.23 -1.58
CA PRO A 68 -12.71 -7.48 -2.80
C PRO A 68 -11.93 -6.18 -2.86
N HIS A 69 -11.31 -5.89 -3.98
CA HIS A 69 -10.55 -4.66 -4.19
C HIS A 69 -10.58 -4.29 -5.66
N ASP A 70 -10.34 -3.03 -5.96
CA ASP A 70 -10.45 -2.53 -7.33
C ASP A 70 -9.24 -2.87 -8.17
N ALA A 71 -8.08 -2.78 -7.60
CA ALA A 71 -6.83 -2.90 -8.37
C ALA A 71 -5.70 -3.43 -7.51
N GLU A 72 -4.66 -3.91 -8.17
CA GLU A 72 -3.45 -4.35 -7.47
C GLU A 72 -2.24 -3.73 -8.15
N VAL A 73 -1.30 -3.22 -7.37
CA VAL A 73 -0.10 -2.59 -7.89
C VAL A 73 0.85 -3.65 -8.42
N VAL A 74 1.25 -3.51 -9.68
CA VAL A 74 2.21 -4.42 -10.27
C VAL A 74 3.61 -3.92 -10.03
N GLU A 75 3.82 -2.63 -10.18
CA GLU A 75 5.15 -2.05 -10.03
C GLU A 75 5.03 -0.58 -9.66
N VAL A 76 5.97 -0.09 -8.88
CA VAL A 76 6.07 1.34 -8.62
C VAL A 76 7.43 1.76 -9.17
N THR A 77 7.44 2.79 -10.00
CA THR A 77 8.66 3.27 -10.62
C THR A 77 8.70 4.79 -10.46
N GLU A 78 9.67 5.43 -11.03
CA GLU A 78 9.85 6.86 -10.90
C GLU A 78 10.00 7.53 -12.23
N LEU A 79 9.47 8.74 -12.33
CA LEU A 79 9.64 9.55 -13.53
C LEU A 79 11.06 10.11 -13.52
N GLU A 80 11.67 10.13 -14.68
CA GLU A 80 12.99 10.70 -14.80
C GLU A 80 12.94 11.91 -15.69
N GLY A 81 13.87 12.81 -15.50
CA GLY A 81 13.98 14.00 -16.32
C GLY A 81 13.04 15.08 -15.87
N ALA A 82 13.12 16.21 -16.54
CA ALA A 82 12.28 17.35 -16.23
C ALA A 82 11.03 17.29 -17.06
N ARG A 83 9.88 17.49 -16.44
CA ARG A 83 8.61 17.54 -17.14
C ARG A 83 7.85 18.73 -16.60
N SER A 84 7.33 19.55 -17.48
CA SER A 84 6.69 20.77 -17.04
C SER A 84 5.19 20.80 -17.23
N THR A 85 4.60 19.82 -17.86
CA THR A 85 3.16 19.83 -18.08
C THR A 85 2.55 18.52 -17.63
N ASP A 86 1.27 18.57 -17.26
CA ASP A 86 0.55 17.39 -16.87
C ASP A 86 0.49 16.38 -18.01
N ALA A 87 0.35 16.86 -19.24
CA ALA A 87 0.28 15.97 -20.40
C ALA A 87 1.60 15.22 -20.61
N ALA A 88 2.72 15.88 -20.42
CA ALA A 88 4.02 15.25 -20.57
C ALA A 88 4.26 14.22 -19.48
N ILE A 89 3.80 14.51 -18.27
CA ILE A 89 3.92 13.58 -17.14
C ILE A 89 3.05 12.35 -17.40
N ALA A 90 1.81 12.56 -17.84
CA ALA A 90 0.90 11.45 -18.12
C ALA A 90 1.45 10.55 -19.22
N LYS A 91 2.03 11.14 -20.26
CA LYS A 91 2.57 10.35 -21.35
C LYS A 91 3.76 9.54 -20.88
N ALA A 92 4.65 10.14 -20.11
CA ALA A 92 5.82 9.45 -19.61
C ALA A 92 5.43 8.33 -18.65
N ALA A 93 4.46 8.58 -17.77
CA ALA A 93 4.00 7.58 -16.81
C ALA A 93 3.38 6.39 -17.55
N SER A 94 2.55 6.66 -18.53
CA SER A 94 1.92 5.58 -19.29
C SER A 94 2.96 4.74 -20.02
N ALA A 95 3.98 5.38 -20.59
CA ALA A 95 5.03 4.65 -21.29
C ALA A 95 5.83 3.75 -20.34
N LEU A 96 6.04 4.19 -19.11
CA LEU A 96 6.74 3.36 -18.13
C LEU A 96 5.94 2.12 -17.76
N CYS A 97 4.64 2.21 -17.74
CA CYS A 97 3.81 1.13 -17.27
C CYS A 97 3.35 0.16 -18.36
N GLU A 98 3.27 0.64 -19.60
CA GLU A 98 2.65 -0.15 -20.65
C GLU A 98 3.13 -1.58 -20.82
N GLY A 99 4.37 -1.75 -21.09
CA GLY A 99 4.88 -3.10 -21.36
C GLY A 99 4.78 -4.04 -20.18
N LEU A 100 5.05 -3.53 -18.99
CA LEU A 100 5.01 -4.41 -17.83
C LEU A 100 3.58 -4.80 -17.47
N LEU A 101 2.63 -3.89 -17.65
CA LEU A 101 1.24 -4.21 -17.37
C LEU A 101 0.70 -5.20 -18.41
N GLU A 102 1.10 -5.08 -19.67
CA GLU A 102 0.68 -6.04 -20.66
C GLU A 102 1.18 -7.45 -20.33
N ARG A 103 2.43 -7.55 -19.94
CA ARG A 103 3.00 -8.85 -19.59
C ARG A 103 2.32 -9.46 -18.36
N LYS A 104 2.02 -8.63 -17.37
CA LYS A 104 1.38 -9.14 -16.16
C LYS A 104 -0.07 -9.53 -16.46
N ALA A 105 -0.76 -8.74 -17.26
CA ALA A 105 -2.15 -9.04 -17.60
C ALA A 105 -2.25 -10.35 -18.38
N ALA A 106 -1.26 -10.62 -19.23
CA ALA A 106 -1.28 -11.84 -20.03
C ALA A 106 -1.17 -13.10 -19.18
N ARG A 107 -0.69 -12.99 -17.94
CA ARG A 107 -0.58 -14.15 -17.07
C ARG A 107 -1.87 -14.42 -16.31
N GLN A 108 -2.81 -13.49 -16.33
CA GLN A 108 -4.01 -13.64 -15.52
C GLN A 108 -5.05 -14.49 -16.26
N PRO A 109 -5.90 -15.21 -15.54
CA PRO A 109 -6.97 -15.93 -16.17
C PRO A 109 -7.86 -14.99 -16.97
N ALA A 110 -8.39 -15.47 -18.06
CA ALA A 110 -9.21 -14.65 -18.95
C ALA A 110 -10.35 -13.99 -18.18
N GLY A 111 -10.57 -12.74 -18.44
CA GLY A 111 -11.66 -12.01 -17.82
C GLY A 111 -11.40 -11.49 -16.42
N THR A 112 -10.24 -11.80 -15.83
CA THR A 112 -9.93 -11.35 -14.49
C THR A 112 -9.57 -9.88 -14.48
N VAL A 113 -8.77 -9.44 -15.43
CA VAL A 113 -8.30 -8.08 -15.50
C VAL A 113 -8.83 -7.45 -16.77
N ARG A 114 -9.46 -6.32 -16.66
CA ARG A 114 -9.99 -5.63 -17.82
C ARG A 114 -9.48 -4.22 -17.99
N GLY A 115 -8.65 -3.76 -17.11
CA GLY A 115 -8.14 -2.41 -17.23
C GLY A 115 -6.81 -2.22 -16.57
N THR A 116 -6.18 -1.10 -16.90
CA THR A 116 -4.93 -0.70 -16.30
C THR A 116 -5.18 0.60 -15.56
N LEU A 117 -4.43 0.83 -14.50
CA LEU A 117 -4.52 2.06 -13.76
C LEU A 117 -3.11 2.57 -13.58
N VAL A 118 -2.83 3.76 -14.06
CA VAL A 118 -1.53 4.37 -13.92
C VAL A 118 -1.72 5.62 -13.09
N GLN A 119 -1.08 5.67 -11.94
CA GLN A 119 -1.18 6.83 -11.06
C GLN A 119 0.15 7.57 -11.07
N TYR A 120 0.09 8.87 -11.20
CA TYR A 120 1.26 9.72 -11.35
C TYR A 120 0.96 11.10 -10.80
N PRO A 121 1.97 11.92 -10.53
CA PRO A 121 1.73 13.25 -9.98
C PRO A 121 1.28 14.22 -11.07
N ASP A 122 0.65 15.30 -10.67
CA ASP A 122 0.42 16.39 -11.61
C ASP A 122 1.71 17.23 -11.62
N SER A 123 1.73 18.29 -12.40
CA SER A 123 2.92 19.11 -12.52
C SER A 123 3.34 19.74 -11.19
N ALA A 124 2.37 20.16 -10.40
CA ALA A 124 2.67 20.75 -9.10
C ALA A 124 3.28 19.72 -8.16
N GLY A 125 2.74 18.51 -8.15
CA GLY A 125 3.28 17.43 -7.33
C GLY A 125 4.68 17.05 -7.77
N PHE A 126 4.90 17.02 -9.09
CA PHE A 126 6.21 16.66 -9.63
C PHE A 126 7.24 17.74 -9.25
N GLU A 127 6.86 19.00 -9.30
CA GLU A 127 7.76 20.06 -8.88
C GLU A 127 8.04 20.00 -7.40
N ALA A 128 7.12 19.48 -6.62
CA ALA A 128 7.29 19.32 -5.19
C ALA A 128 8.10 18.08 -4.82
N GLY A 129 8.53 17.31 -5.81
CA GLY A 129 9.37 16.14 -5.55
C GLY A 129 8.68 14.80 -5.62
N ILE A 130 7.40 14.76 -6.00
CA ILE A 130 6.69 13.49 -6.12
C ILE A 130 6.92 12.99 -7.53
N ASP A 131 7.68 11.94 -7.67
CA ASP A 131 7.99 11.37 -8.98
C ASP A 131 7.52 9.92 -9.13
N ALA A 132 6.82 9.40 -8.15
CA ALA A 132 6.39 8.01 -8.18
C ALA A 132 5.31 7.77 -9.23
N VAL A 133 5.40 6.63 -9.90
CA VAL A 133 4.39 6.17 -10.83
C VAL A 133 3.98 4.79 -10.39
N ALA A 134 2.71 4.60 -10.09
CA ALA A 134 2.20 3.30 -9.70
C ALA A 134 1.49 2.68 -10.90
N CYS A 135 1.96 1.52 -11.32
CA CYS A 135 1.39 0.78 -12.44
C CYS A 135 0.56 -0.35 -11.87
N SER A 136 -0.72 -0.35 -12.10
CA SER A 136 -1.64 -1.31 -11.50
C SER A 136 -2.57 -1.94 -12.53
N LEU A 137 -3.07 -3.12 -12.22
CA LEU A 137 -4.09 -3.77 -13.03
C LEU A 137 -5.39 -3.77 -12.25
N ALA A 138 -6.49 -3.58 -12.93
CA ALA A 138 -7.80 -3.48 -12.32
C ALA A 138 -8.78 -4.49 -12.91
N ALA A 139 -9.75 -4.90 -12.14
CA ALA A 139 -10.79 -5.79 -12.63
C ALA A 139 -11.66 -5.02 -13.61
N ASP A 140 -11.90 -3.78 -13.34
CA ASP A 140 -12.70 -2.94 -14.21
C ASP A 140 -12.35 -1.50 -13.85
N ILE A 141 -12.35 -0.63 -14.85
CA ILE A 141 -12.10 0.75 -14.55
C ILE A 141 -13.32 1.47 -15.02
N GLY A 142 -14.27 1.60 -14.32
CA GLY A 142 -15.48 2.28 -14.70
C GLY A 142 -16.57 1.84 -13.79
N ASP A 143 -17.78 1.88 -14.26
CA ASP A 143 -18.88 1.56 -13.42
C ASP A 143 -19.22 0.09 -13.44
N GLY A 144 -18.34 -0.75 -13.87
CA GLY A 144 -18.66 -2.15 -14.00
C GLY A 144 -18.94 -2.87 -12.71
N GLY A 145 -18.47 -2.34 -11.63
CA GLY A 145 -18.72 -2.94 -10.34
C GLY A 145 -17.98 -4.24 -10.09
N ARG A 146 -17.05 -4.62 -10.95
CA ARG A 146 -16.31 -5.84 -10.76
C ARG A 146 -15.09 -5.55 -9.91
N THR A 147 -14.70 -6.50 -9.09
CA THR A 147 -13.55 -6.36 -8.24
C THR A 147 -12.67 -7.59 -8.35
N LEU A 148 -11.43 -7.43 -7.98
CA LEU A 148 -10.52 -8.55 -7.83
C LEU A 148 -10.79 -9.13 -6.44
N THR A 149 -10.65 -10.45 -6.30
CA THR A 149 -10.93 -11.09 -5.01
C THR A 149 -9.77 -11.94 -4.55
N ARG A 150 -8.65 -11.89 -5.26
CA ARG A 150 -7.45 -12.60 -4.88
C ARG A 150 -6.26 -11.93 -5.50
N PRO A 151 -5.05 -12.22 -5.03
CA PRO A 151 -3.86 -11.60 -5.60
C PRO A 151 -3.69 -11.99 -7.07
N LEU A 152 -3.04 -11.12 -7.83
CA LEU A 152 -2.73 -11.41 -9.23
C LEU A 152 -1.65 -12.50 -9.30
N GLU A 153 -1.65 -13.23 -10.38
CA GLU A 153 -0.68 -14.30 -10.57
C GLU A 153 0.65 -13.84 -11.13
#